data_e6094e767445b71ed192525054399bbb
#
_entry.id   e6094e767445b71ed192525054399bbb
#
_cell.length_a   1.000
_cell.length_b   1.000
_cell.length_c   1.000
_cell.angle_alpha   90.00
_cell.angle_beta   90.00
_cell.angle_gamma   90.00
#
_symmetry.space_group_name_H-M   'P 1'
#
loop_
_entity.id
_entity.type
_entity.pdbx_description
1 polymer ?
#
loop_
_entity_poly.entity_id
_entity_poly.type
_entity_poly.pdbx_seq_one_letter_code
_entity_poly.pdbx_strand_id
1 'polypeptide(L)'
;MFALFIGLLAVGPLPVSAQIYSEPGRGTATRSALMDAIRPHVEWDLGQPIEFVVDELRVAGDVAYGSLSPQRPGGGAIDLYNTPGYRRGMNPDYMDGTHVAVLYRRLRETWVAVHHSIGATDVWFAVPDYCIEYSAVIPEWCK
;
A
#
# COMPACT_ATOMS: atom_id res chain seq x y z
N MET A 1 -42.98 -4.58 52.30
CA MET A 1 -43.00 -5.23 51.03
C MET A 1 -42.27 -4.30 50.04
N PHE A 2 -40.94 -4.46 49.86
CA PHE A 2 -40.13 -3.61 48.99
C PHE A 2 -39.94 -4.38 47.65
N ALA A 3 -40.46 -3.82 46.57
CA ALA A 3 -40.28 -4.37 45.24
C ALA A 3 -38.97 -3.79 44.67
N LEU A 4 -37.97 -4.67 44.39
CA LEU A 4 -36.71 -4.35 43.76
C LEU A 4 -36.88 -4.39 42.24
N PHE A 5 -36.89 -3.22 41.60
CA PHE A 5 -36.85 -3.13 40.12
C PHE A 5 -35.42 -3.30 39.65
N ILE A 6 -35.09 -4.43 39.07
CA ILE A 6 -33.82 -4.65 38.37
C ILE A 6 -34.00 -4.12 36.94
N GLY A 7 -33.43 -2.96 36.67
CA GLY A 7 -33.37 -2.38 35.34
C GLY A 7 -32.40 -3.17 34.45
N LEU A 8 -32.91 -3.82 33.42
CA LEU A 8 -32.12 -4.49 32.38
C LEU A 8 -31.54 -3.44 31.44
N LEU A 9 -30.23 -3.15 31.55
CA LEU A 9 -29.53 -2.30 30.59
C LEU A 9 -29.32 -3.10 29.29
N ALA A 10 -30.04 -2.76 28.25
CA ALA A 10 -29.85 -3.29 26.92
C ALA A 10 -28.58 -2.65 26.31
N VAL A 11 -27.49 -3.41 26.24
CA VAL A 11 -26.29 -3.02 25.50
C VAL A 11 -26.59 -3.24 24.01
N GLY A 12 -26.91 -2.17 23.28
CA GLY A 12 -27.07 -2.21 21.84
C GLY A 12 -25.73 -2.51 21.12
N PRO A 13 -25.76 -3.16 19.96
CA PRO A 13 -24.54 -3.38 19.18
C PRO A 13 -23.94 -2.04 18.77
N LEU A 14 -22.62 -1.90 19.00
CA LEU A 14 -21.85 -0.74 18.53
C LEU A 14 -21.85 -0.76 16.98
N PRO A 15 -21.99 0.40 16.31
CA PRO A 15 -21.89 0.43 14.86
C PRO A 15 -20.51 -0.03 14.43
N VAL A 16 -20.44 -1.15 13.72
CA VAL A 16 -19.23 -1.58 13.00
C VAL A 16 -19.04 -0.59 11.87
N SER A 17 -17.99 0.23 11.96
CA SER A 17 -17.58 1.11 10.86
C SER A 17 -17.27 0.23 9.66
N ALA A 18 -18.05 0.32 8.58
CA ALA A 18 -17.80 -0.46 7.38
C ALA A 18 -16.47 -0.01 6.78
N GLN A 19 -15.54 -0.94 6.61
CA GLN A 19 -14.26 -0.70 5.98
C GLN A 19 -14.49 -0.36 4.51
N ILE A 20 -13.98 0.79 4.05
CA ILE A 20 -14.24 1.32 2.71
C ILE A 20 -13.46 0.54 1.64
N TYR A 21 -12.38 -0.14 2.03
CA TYR A 21 -11.51 -0.93 1.16
C TYR A 21 -11.39 -2.38 1.65
N SER A 22 -10.98 -3.27 0.76
CA SER A 22 -10.57 -4.64 1.09
C SER A 22 -9.05 -4.78 1.08
N GLU A 23 -8.54 -5.78 1.80
CA GLU A 23 -7.12 -6.12 1.86
C GLU A 23 -6.89 -7.50 1.22
N PRO A 24 -6.44 -7.56 -0.06
CA PRO A 24 -6.25 -8.84 -0.75
C PRO A 24 -5.20 -9.70 -0.06
N GLY A 25 -5.60 -10.89 0.39
CA GLY A 25 -4.74 -11.85 1.05
C GLY A 25 -3.72 -12.53 0.12
N ARG A 26 -2.77 -13.24 0.73
CA ARG A 26 -1.81 -14.07 0.00
C ARG A 26 -2.53 -15.10 -0.87
N GLY A 27 -2.01 -15.34 -2.07
CA GLY A 27 -2.55 -16.31 -3.01
C GLY A 27 -3.75 -15.83 -3.82
N THR A 28 -4.26 -14.61 -3.59
CA THR A 28 -5.34 -14.05 -4.41
C THR A 28 -4.81 -13.52 -5.74
N ALA A 29 -5.62 -13.65 -6.79
CA ALA A 29 -5.29 -13.13 -8.12
C ALA A 29 -5.08 -11.62 -8.13
N THR A 30 -5.88 -10.87 -7.35
CA THR A 30 -5.76 -9.41 -7.21
C THR A 30 -4.41 -9.02 -6.62
N ARG A 31 -3.98 -9.67 -5.54
CA ARG A 31 -2.67 -9.39 -4.93
C ARG A 31 -1.53 -9.67 -5.91
N SER A 32 -1.58 -10.80 -6.63
CA SER A 32 -0.59 -11.13 -7.64
C SER A 32 -0.51 -10.07 -8.73
N ALA A 33 -1.67 -9.65 -9.26
CA ALA A 33 -1.73 -8.64 -10.32
C ALA A 33 -1.18 -7.27 -9.89
N LEU A 34 -1.43 -6.86 -8.63
CA LEU A 34 -0.87 -5.62 -8.08
C LEU A 34 0.66 -5.71 -7.93
N MET A 35 1.18 -6.83 -7.45
CA MET A 35 2.64 -7.05 -7.36
C MET A 35 3.29 -7.08 -8.74
N ASP A 36 2.65 -7.71 -9.72
CA ASP A 36 3.15 -7.78 -11.09
C ASP A 36 3.15 -6.41 -11.77
N ALA A 37 2.17 -5.55 -11.45
CA ALA A 37 2.09 -4.19 -12.00
C ALA A 37 3.23 -3.27 -11.52
N ILE A 38 3.65 -3.37 -10.26
CA ILE A 38 4.73 -2.51 -9.72
C ILE A 38 6.13 -3.10 -9.93
N ARG A 39 6.26 -4.41 -10.07
CA ARG A 39 7.55 -5.11 -10.17
C ARG A 39 8.50 -4.53 -11.20
N PRO A 40 8.12 -4.29 -12.47
CA PRO A 40 9.04 -3.75 -13.47
C PRO A 40 9.63 -2.40 -13.09
N HIS A 41 8.86 -1.55 -12.43
CA HIS A 41 9.30 -0.24 -11.99
C HIS A 41 10.35 -0.35 -10.89
N VAL A 42 10.11 -1.21 -9.90
CA VAL A 42 11.05 -1.42 -8.80
C VAL A 42 12.31 -2.12 -9.28
N GLU A 43 12.19 -3.12 -10.13
CA GLU A 43 13.35 -3.83 -10.70
C GLU A 43 14.20 -2.94 -11.62
N TRP A 44 13.58 -1.98 -12.29
CA TRP A 44 14.29 -0.97 -13.08
C TRP A 44 15.27 -0.17 -12.24
N ASP A 45 14.88 0.22 -11.03
CA ASP A 45 15.71 1.02 -10.15
C ASP A 45 16.57 0.18 -9.20
N LEU A 46 16.02 -0.84 -8.59
CA LEU A 46 16.71 -1.63 -7.57
C LEU A 46 17.42 -2.87 -8.14
N GLY A 47 17.13 -3.24 -9.38
CA GLY A 47 17.67 -4.44 -10.04
C GLY A 47 16.94 -5.72 -9.63
N GLN A 48 17.06 -6.74 -10.46
CA GLN A 48 16.47 -8.07 -10.27
C GLN A 48 17.40 -8.96 -9.42
N PRO A 49 16.83 -10.00 -8.80
CA PRO A 49 15.42 -10.26 -8.58
C PRO A 49 14.87 -9.55 -7.36
N ILE A 50 13.57 -9.20 -7.39
CA ILE A 50 12.85 -8.56 -6.29
C ILE A 50 11.77 -9.49 -5.74
N GLU A 51 11.70 -9.58 -4.43
CA GLU A 51 10.61 -10.15 -3.66
C GLU A 51 9.98 -9.05 -2.81
N PHE A 52 8.65 -8.98 -2.76
CA PHE A 52 7.94 -7.98 -1.95
C PHE A 52 7.46 -8.56 -0.63
N VAL A 53 7.85 -7.93 0.47
CA VAL A 53 7.08 -7.98 1.71
C VAL A 53 6.00 -6.91 1.60
N VAL A 54 4.75 -7.31 1.75
CA VAL A 54 3.60 -6.40 1.66
C VAL A 54 3.27 -5.94 3.06
N ASP A 55 3.52 -4.67 3.35
CA ASP A 55 3.22 -4.04 4.63
C ASP A 55 1.74 -3.65 4.69
N GLU A 56 1.24 -3.03 3.60
CA GLU A 56 -0.18 -2.74 3.38
C GLU A 56 -0.56 -2.96 1.93
N LEU A 57 -1.80 -3.39 1.70
CA LEU A 57 -2.39 -3.50 0.37
C LEU A 57 -3.89 -3.30 0.48
N ARG A 58 -4.41 -2.24 -0.14
CA ARG A 58 -5.81 -1.83 -0.04
C ARG A 58 -6.40 -1.68 -1.43
N VAL A 59 -7.62 -2.18 -1.61
CA VAL A 59 -8.35 -2.12 -2.89
C VAL A 59 -9.77 -1.63 -2.65
N ALA A 60 -10.20 -0.65 -3.43
CA ALA A 60 -11.56 -0.14 -3.44
C ALA A 60 -11.98 0.12 -4.89
N GLY A 61 -12.85 -0.74 -5.45
CA GLY A 61 -13.25 -0.63 -6.85
C GLY A 61 -12.05 -0.73 -7.80
N ASP A 62 -11.81 0.34 -8.55
CA ASP A 62 -10.76 0.40 -9.58
C ASP A 62 -9.49 1.11 -9.13
N VAL A 63 -9.37 1.42 -7.84
CA VAL A 63 -8.16 2.01 -7.26
C VAL A 63 -7.57 1.12 -6.17
N ALA A 64 -6.26 1.19 -6.00
CA ALA A 64 -5.56 0.50 -4.93
C ALA A 64 -4.37 1.31 -4.41
N TYR A 65 -3.97 1.01 -3.19
CA TYR A 65 -2.78 1.52 -2.53
C TYR A 65 -1.93 0.36 -2.03
N GLY A 66 -0.63 0.46 -2.19
CA GLY A 66 0.35 -0.49 -1.67
C GLY A 66 1.49 0.21 -0.93
N SER A 67 1.86 -0.37 0.21
CA SER A 67 3.04 -0.09 0.99
C SER A 67 3.87 -1.37 1.03
N LEU A 68 5.06 -1.34 0.43
CA LEU A 68 5.83 -2.53 0.12
C LEU A 68 7.28 -2.36 0.57
N SER A 69 7.86 -3.45 1.08
CA SER A 69 9.27 -3.54 1.41
C SER A 69 9.96 -4.53 0.47
N PRO A 70 10.63 -4.05 -0.60
CA PRO A 70 11.35 -4.91 -1.53
C PRO A 70 12.60 -5.49 -0.88
N GLN A 71 12.88 -6.75 -1.21
CA GLN A 71 14.07 -7.48 -0.77
C GLN A 71 14.57 -8.42 -1.86
N ARG A 72 15.75 -8.97 -1.69
CA ARG A 72 16.20 -10.09 -2.51
C ARG A 72 15.50 -11.38 -2.08
N PRO A 73 15.31 -12.36 -2.97
CA PRO A 73 14.78 -13.65 -2.60
C PRO A 73 15.52 -14.27 -1.42
N GLY A 74 14.75 -14.81 -0.46
CA GLY A 74 15.30 -15.31 0.80
C GLY A 74 15.50 -14.26 1.90
N GLY A 75 15.07 -13.01 1.67
CA GLY A 75 15.08 -11.95 2.69
C GLY A 75 16.33 -11.09 2.71
N GLY A 76 17.19 -11.19 1.70
CA GLY A 76 18.43 -10.37 1.60
C GLY A 76 18.12 -8.88 1.39
N ALA A 77 18.87 -8.02 2.10
CA ALA A 77 18.80 -6.58 1.92
C ALA A 77 19.29 -6.15 0.53
N ILE A 78 18.74 -5.06 0.01
CA ILE A 78 19.17 -4.45 -1.24
C ILE A 78 20.19 -3.36 -0.91
N ASP A 79 21.41 -3.49 -1.44
CA ASP A 79 22.42 -2.46 -1.36
C ASP A 79 22.12 -1.37 -2.40
N LEU A 80 21.63 -0.23 -1.95
CA LEU A 80 21.22 0.88 -2.82
C LEU A 80 22.37 1.45 -3.66
N TYR A 81 23.60 1.42 -3.15
CA TYR A 81 24.79 1.90 -3.86
C TYR A 81 25.25 0.93 -4.97
N ASN A 82 24.66 -0.27 -5.02
CA ASN A 82 24.96 -1.29 -6.03
C ASN A 82 23.74 -1.63 -6.89
N THR A 83 22.96 -0.62 -7.25
CA THR A 83 21.73 -0.78 -8.04
C THR A 83 21.85 -0.14 -9.41
N PRO A 84 21.00 -0.55 -10.38
CA PRO A 84 20.90 0.15 -11.66
C PRO A 84 20.47 1.61 -11.51
N GLY A 85 19.57 1.92 -10.57
CA GLY A 85 19.11 3.28 -10.28
C GLY A 85 20.26 4.18 -9.82
N TYR A 86 21.11 3.70 -8.92
CA TYR A 86 22.30 4.42 -8.48
C TYR A 86 23.23 4.78 -9.66
N ARG A 87 23.47 3.83 -10.56
CA ARG A 87 24.28 4.06 -11.77
C ARG A 87 23.66 5.09 -12.73
N ARG A 88 22.35 5.32 -12.63
CA ARG A 88 21.62 6.34 -13.41
C ARG A 88 21.41 7.66 -12.66
N GLY A 89 21.97 7.81 -11.47
CA GLY A 89 21.93 9.05 -10.71
C GLY A 89 20.94 9.09 -9.54
N MET A 90 20.26 7.98 -9.22
CA MET A 90 19.52 7.87 -7.97
C MET A 90 20.50 8.00 -6.80
N ASN A 91 20.22 8.90 -5.87
CA ASN A 91 21.14 9.14 -4.74
C ASN A 91 20.55 8.58 -3.44
N PRO A 92 21.14 7.48 -2.90
CA PRO A 92 20.68 6.87 -1.65
C PRO A 92 20.72 7.78 -0.43
N ASP A 93 21.56 8.82 -0.43
CA ASP A 93 21.67 9.76 0.69
C ASP A 93 20.42 10.61 0.88
N TYR A 94 19.58 10.72 -0.16
CA TYR A 94 18.30 11.42 -0.13
C TYR A 94 17.09 10.49 -0.03
N MET A 95 17.33 9.19 0.22
CA MET A 95 16.28 8.18 0.29
C MET A 95 16.12 7.65 1.71
N ASP A 96 14.86 7.33 2.07
CA ASP A 96 14.55 6.58 3.28
C ASP A 96 14.45 5.07 2.94
N GLY A 97 15.61 4.45 2.73
CA GLY A 97 15.72 3.04 2.39
C GLY A 97 15.11 2.67 1.03
N THR A 98 14.53 1.47 0.95
CA THR A 98 13.99 0.89 -0.28
C THR A 98 12.47 0.82 -0.32
N HIS A 99 11.81 1.35 0.71
CA HIS A 99 10.35 1.30 0.84
C HIS A 99 9.64 1.86 -0.40
N VAL A 100 8.58 1.18 -0.83
CA VAL A 100 7.78 1.57 -1.99
C VAL A 100 6.37 1.92 -1.53
N ALA A 101 5.93 3.13 -1.85
CA ALA A 101 4.52 3.50 -1.81
C ALA A 101 4.00 3.60 -3.24
N VAL A 102 2.83 3.02 -3.50
CA VAL A 102 2.27 2.96 -4.86
C VAL A 102 0.77 3.14 -4.87
N LEU A 103 0.28 3.94 -5.82
CA LEU A 103 -1.13 4.09 -6.17
C LEU A 103 -1.39 3.40 -7.50
N TYR A 104 -2.41 2.54 -7.51
CA TYR A 104 -2.78 1.77 -8.68
C TYR A 104 -4.15 2.18 -9.20
N ARG A 105 -4.33 1.98 -10.51
CA ARG A 105 -5.62 2.06 -11.17
C ARG A 105 -5.87 0.78 -11.96
N ARG A 106 -7.11 0.29 -11.92
CA ARG A 106 -7.55 -0.77 -12.79
C ARG A 106 -8.16 -0.19 -14.05
N LEU A 107 -7.57 -0.52 -15.19
CA LEU A 107 -8.07 -0.17 -16.51
C LEU A 107 -8.62 -1.44 -17.15
N ARG A 108 -9.95 -1.54 -17.25
CA ARG A 108 -10.65 -2.77 -17.60
C ARG A 108 -10.30 -3.88 -16.60
N GLU A 109 -9.56 -4.90 -16.98
CA GLU A 109 -9.16 -6.00 -16.11
C GLU A 109 -7.68 -5.97 -15.70
N THR A 110 -6.95 -4.91 -16.10
CA THR A 110 -5.51 -4.79 -15.85
C THR A 110 -5.22 -3.75 -14.79
N TRP A 111 -4.48 -4.14 -13.75
CA TRP A 111 -3.95 -3.23 -12.76
C TRP A 111 -2.69 -2.55 -13.30
N VAL A 112 -2.60 -1.25 -13.11
CA VAL A 112 -1.47 -0.41 -13.50
C VAL A 112 -0.97 0.35 -12.28
N ALA A 113 0.34 0.32 -12.03
CA ALA A 113 1.01 1.16 -11.05
C ALA A 113 1.16 2.57 -11.66
N VAL A 114 0.25 3.48 -11.31
CA VAL A 114 0.19 4.81 -11.95
C VAL A 114 1.17 5.78 -11.33
N HIS A 115 1.22 5.81 -9.99
CA HIS A 115 2.11 6.67 -9.23
C HIS A 115 2.84 5.85 -8.19
N HIS A 116 4.15 6.01 -8.09
CA HIS A 116 4.94 5.32 -7.07
C HIS A 116 6.18 6.13 -6.70
N SER A 117 6.72 5.81 -5.55
CA SER A 117 8.01 6.33 -5.09
C SER A 117 8.78 5.22 -4.37
N ILE A 118 10.09 5.21 -4.53
CA ILE A 118 11.02 4.31 -3.82
C ILE A 118 11.83 5.17 -2.87
N GLY A 119 11.82 4.83 -1.57
CA GLY A 119 12.59 5.52 -0.54
C GLY A 119 12.16 6.97 -0.32
N ALA A 120 10.89 7.30 -0.49
CA ALA A 120 10.39 8.63 -0.20
C ALA A 120 10.54 8.97 1.29
N THR A 121 10.96 10.22 1.57
CA THR A 121 11.13 10.75 2.92
C THR A 121 9.87 11.41 3.47
N ASP A 122 8.83 11.50 2.66
CA ASP A 122 7.53 12.09 2.99
C ASP A 122 6.35 11.24 2.51
N VAL A 123 5.15 11.63 2.91
CA VAL A 123 3.90 11.02 2.45
C VAL A 123 3.44 11.78 1.20
N TRP A 124 4.15 11.61 0.10
CA TRP A 124 3.98 12.34 -1.16
C TRP A 124 2.56 12.25 -1.74
N PHE A 125 1.83 11.18 -1.44
CA PHE A 125 0.47 10.95 -1.93
C PHE A 125 -0.61 11.63 -1.06
N ALA A 126 -0.25 12.22 0.09
CA ALA A 126 -1.17 12.91 0.99
C ALA A 126 -1.44 14.35 0.54
N VAL A 127 -1.80 14.51 -0.73
CA VAL A 127 -2.11 15.81 -1.33
C VAL A 127 -3.49 15.80 -1.97
N PRO A 128 -4.17 16.96 -2.09
CA PRO A 128 -5.56 17.02 -2.58
C PRO A 128 -5.77 16.34 -3.92
N ASP A 129 -4.81 16.44 -4.84
CA ASP A 129 -4.94 15.90 -6.20
C ASP A 129 -5.09 14.37 -6.20
N TYR A 130 -4.33 13.66 -5.36
CA TYR A 130 -4.49 12.20 -5.22
C TYR A 130 -5.73 11.82 -4.40
N CYS A 131 -6.17 12.67 -3.47
CA CYS A 131 -7.37 12.41 -2.69
C CYS A 131 -8.66 12.41 -3.54
N ILE A 132 -8.70 13.14 -4.64
CA ILE A 132 -9.85 13.13 -5.56
C ILE A 132 -10.14 11.71 -6.05
N GLU A 133 -9.11 10.95 -6.37
CA GLU A 133 -9.25 9.62 -6.95
C GLU A 133 -9.06 8.49 -5.92
N TYR A 134 -8.13 8.65 -4.98
CA TYR A 134 -7.65 7.56 -4.12
C TYR A 134 -8.15 7.61 -2.67
N SER A 135 -9.02 8.56 -2.31
CA SER A 135 -9.48 8.73 -0.92
C SER A 135 -10.04 7.46 -0.28
N ALA A 136 -10.63 6.56 -1.07
CA ALA A 136 -11.17 5.30 -0.56
C ALA A 136 -10.09 4.33 -0.06
N VAL A 137 -8.86 4.42 -0.57
CA VAL A 137 -7.74 3.54 -0.19
C VAL A 137 -6.69 4.22 0.69
N ILE A 138 -6.74 5.56 0.80
CA ILE A 138 -5.88 6.38 1.68
C ILE A 138 -6.70 7.38 2.54
N PRO A 139 -7.81 6.94 3.18
CA PRO A 139 -8.76 7.85 3.83
C PRO A 139 -8.16 8.65 4.98
N GLU A 140 -7.16 8.13 5.68
CA GLU A 140 -6.50 8.80 6.80
C GLU A 140 -5.71 10.05 6.39
N TRP A 141 -5.30 10.16 5.13
CA TRP A 141 -4.57 11.29 4.57
C TRP A 141 -5.46 12.26 3.76
N CYS A 142 -6.71 11.89 3.51
CA CYS A 142 -7.66 12.65 2.70
C CYS A 142 -8.78 13.23 3.58
N LYS A 143 -8.51 14.35 4.23
CA LYS A 143 -9.46 15.04 5.12
C LYS A 143 -9.98 16.33 4.50
#